data_b5e79b5e32fb796052134d16d4a698a8
#
_entry.id   b5e79b5e32fb796052134d16d4a698a8
#
_cell.length_a   1.000
_cell.length_b   1.000
_cell.length_c   1.000
_cell.angle_alpha   90.00
_cell.angle_beta   90.00
_cell.angle_gamma   90.00
#
_symmetry.space_group_name_H-M   'P 1'
#
loop_
_entity.id
_entity.type
_entity.pdbx_description
1 polymer ?
#
loop_
_entity_poly.entity_id
_entity_poly.type
_entity_poly.pdbx_seq_one_letter_code
_entity_poly.pdbx_strand_id
1 'polypeptide(L)'
;MRNISLVCLTFLLASCSSVQMPEPVGLAYLSNKPIRIDVGRVEVVKQYQPSSRPPHVENELPVPPTAMIQQWAQDRLLPVGKGGSRAVVTIEDASVVEKSLKGPGGLKKVLKSNPSEEYEAKMSVKIEIFDEFGNAKGF
;
A
#
# COMPACT_ATOMS: atom_id res chain seq x y z
N MET A 1 -39.84 51.28 -20.43
CA MET A 1 -38.94 50.94 -19.32
C MET A 1 -39.39 49.64 -18.65
N ARG A 2 -39.44 48.50 -19.36
CA ARG A 2 -40.02 47.28 -18.79
C ARG A 2 -39.33 45.98 -19.27
N ASN A 3 -38.08 46.07 -19.79
CA ASN A 3 -37.36 44.92 -20.32
C ASN A 3 -35.94 44.70 -19.78
N ILE A 4 -35.56 45.38 -18.71
CA ILE A 4 -34.21 45.29 -18.11
C ILE A 4 -34.17 44.30 -16.89
N SER A 5 -35.35 43.90 -16.37
CA SER A 5 -35.44 43.09 -15.13
C SER A 5 -35.34 41.58 -15.36
N LEU A 6 -35.28 41.09 -16.60
CA LEU A 6 -35.36 39.67 -16.91
C LEU A 6 -34.01 39.01 -17.26
N VAL A 7 -32.92 39.78 -17.37
CA VAL A 7 -31.61 39.27 -17.80
C VAL A 7 -30.67 38.91 -16.64
N CYS A 8 -31.01 39.24 -15.39
CA CYS A 8 -30.15 39.02 -14.23
C CYS A 8 -30.31 37.66 -13.51
N LEU A 9 -31.22 36.77 -13.96
CA LEU A 9 -31.57 35.54 -13.20
C LEU A 9 -30.97 34.25 -13.77
N THR A 10 -30.09 34.26 -14.74
CA THR A 10 -29.57 33.04 -15.39
C THR A 10 -28.09 32.75 -15.17
N PHE A 11 -27.42 33.38 -14.18
CA PHE A 11 -25.96 33.22 -14.00
C PHE A 11 -25.52 32.53 -12.70
N LEU A 12 -26.33 31.65 -12.13
CA LEU A 12 -26.06 31.03 -10.84
C LEU A 12 -26.12 29.50 -10.86
N LEU A 13 -25.53 28.81 -11.83
CA LEU A 13 -25.40 27.34 -11.78
C LEU A 13 -24.19 26.84 -12.57
N ALA A 14 -22.98 27.09 -12.10
CA ALA A 14 -21.82 26.30 -12.55
C ALA A 14 -20.71 26.34 -11.49
N SER A 15 -20.99 25.84 -10.29
CA SER A 15 -19.94 25.48 -9.34
C SER A 15 -19.85 23.96 -9.28
N CYS A 16 -19.36 23.35 -10.36
CA CYS A 16 -18.84 21.98 -10.31
C CYS A 16 -17.50 22.02 -9.59
N SER A 17 -17.49 21.81 -8.29
CA SER A 17 -16.27 21.43 -7.58
C SER A 17 -15.86 20.04 -8.04
N SER A 18 -14.89 19.97 -8.95
CA SER A 18 -14.20 18.72 -9.26
C SER A 18 -13.49 18.24 -8.00
N VAL A 19 -13.99 17.16 -7.40
CA VAL A 19 -13.24 16.42 -6.39
C VAL A 19 -12.01 15.87 -7.09
N GLN A 20 -10.86 16.52 -6.92
CA GLN A 20 -9.59 15.94 -7.33
C GLN A 20 -9.38 14.70 -6.47
N MET A 21 -9.53 13.52 -7.07
CA MET A 21 -8.99 12.30 -6.46
C MET A 21 -7.49 12.53 -6.26
N PRO A 22 -6.95 12.26 -5.06
CA PRO A 22 -5.51 12.29 -4.87
C PRO A 22 -4.89 11.32 -5.89
N GLU A 23 -3.89 11.81 -6.63
CA GLU A 23 -3.11 10.95 -7.52
C GLU A 23 -2.61 9.75 -6.72
N PRO A 24 -2.68 8.53 -7.28
CA PRO A 24 -2.14 7.36 -6.62
C PRO A 24 -0.67 7.67 -6.29
N VAL A 25 -0.33 7.58 -5.02
CA VAL A 25 1.04 7.80 -4.54
C VAL A 25 1.92 6.80 -5.28
N GLY A 26 2.61 7.27 -6.32
CA GLY A 26 3.56 6.46 -7.06
C GLY A 26 4.57 5.89 -6.08
N LEU A 27 4.78 4.58 -6.11
CA LEU A 27 5.72 3.94 -5.20
C LEU A 27 7.11 4.53 -5.43
N ALA A 28 7.57 5.37 -4.52
CA ALA A 28 8.80 6.14 -4.66
C ALA A 28 10.07 5.28 -4.86
N TYR A 29 10.00 3.97 -4.58
CA TYR A 29 11.10 3.05 -4.81
C TYR A 29 11.38 2.77 -6.30
N LEU A 30 10.46 3.08 -7.22
CA LEU A 30 10.65 2.87 -8.67
C LEU A 30 11.83 3.68 -9.23
N SER A 31 12.18 4.78 -8.60
CA SER A 31 13.34 5.60 -8.98
C SER A 31 14.69 5.00 -8.53
N ASN A 32 14.70 3.99 -7.68
CA ASN A 32 15.92 3.38 -7.17
C ASN A 32 16.48 2.32 -8.12
N LYS A 33 17.79 2.16 -8.16
CA LYS A 33 18.47 1.15 -8.98
C LYS A 33 18.06 -0.26 -8.53
N PRO A 34 17.87 -1.22 -9.46
CA PRO A 34 17.62 -2.61 -9.13
C PRO A 34 18.74 -3.22 -8.29
N ILE A 35 18.38 -4.11 -7.40
CA ILE A 35 19.30 -4.93 -6.60
C ILE A 35 19.64 -6.17 -7.44
N ARG A 36 20.88 -6.29 -7.86
CA ARG A 36 21.35 -7.41 -8.66
C ARG A 36 21.69 -8.58 -7.75
N ILE A 37 21.06 -9.74 -8.01
CA ILE A 37 21.27 -10.97 -7.23
C ILE A 37 21.82 -12.05 -8.17
N ASP A 38 22.90 -12.72 -7.77
CA ASP A 38 23.52 -13.80 -8.54
C ASP A 38 22.75 -15.12 -8.39
N VAL A 39 21.54 -15.12 -8.94
CA VAL A 39 20.62 -16.28 -9.01
C VAL A 39 19.98 -16.34 -10.38
N GLY A 40 19.48 -17.51 -10.79
CA GLY A 40 18.81 -17.69 -12.07
C GLY A 40 17.39 -17.13 -12.08
N ARG A 41 16.69 -17.08 -10.93
CA ARG A 41 15.32 -16.54 -10.80
C ARG A 41 15.00 -16.05 -9.39
N VAL A 42 13.95 -15.23 -9.31
CA VAL A 42 13.35 -14.79 -8.05
C VAL A 42 11.92 -15.33 -7.96
N GLU A 43 11.59 -15.94 -6.84
CA GLU A 43 10.27 -16.47 -6.52
C GLU A 43 9.68 -15.68 -5.33
N VAL A 44 8.37 -15.38 -5.35
CA VAL A 44 7.69 -14.72 -4.23
C VAL A 44 6.67 -15.68 -3.64
N VAL A 45 6.82 -15.97 -2.35
CA VAL A 45 5.93 -16.84 -1.58
C VAL A 45 5.13 -16.01 -0.59
N LYS A 46 3.81 -16.12 -0.63
CA LYS A 46 2.90 -15.46 0.30
C LYS A 46 2.57 -16.44 1.42
N GLN A 47 3.31 -16.38 2.51
CA GLN A 47 3.01 -17.16 3.72
C GLN A 47 1.90 -16.48 4.53
N TYR A 48 1.93 -15.16 4.62
CA TYR A 48 0.89 -14.37 5.28
C TYR A 48 -0.44 -14.47 4.52
N GLN A 49 -1.50 -14.73 5.29
CA GLN A 49 -2.88 -14.75 4.80
C GLN A 49 -3.63 -13.54 5.40
N PRO A 50 -4.00 -12.53 4.59
CA PRO A 50 -4.75 -11.38 5.08
C PRO A 50 -6.08 -11.78 5.73
N SER A 51 -6.39 -11.19 6.87
CA SER A 51 -7.68 -11.39 7.54
C SER A 51 -8.71 -10.40 7.00
N SER A 52 -9.96 -10.86 6.83
CA SER A 52 -11.11 -9.98 6.54
C SER A 52 -11.94 -9.68 7.79
N ARG A 53 -11.41 -9.96 8.98
CA ARG A 53 -12.12 -9.72 10.26
C ARG A 53 -11.47 -8.57 11.01
N PRO A 54 -12.27 -7.67 11.58
CA PRO A 54 -11.75 -6.64 12.47
C PRO A 54 -10.83 -7.24 13.57
N PRO A 55 -9.77 -6.56 13.96
CA PRO A 55 -9.39 -5.19 13.59
C PRO A 55 -8.50 -5.07 12.33
N HIS A 56 -8.41 -6.13 11.52
CA HIS A 56 -7.63 -6.15 10.29
C HIS A 56 -8.30 -5.38 9.17
N VAL A 57 -7.54 -4.51 8.50
CA VAL A 57 -8.03 -3.62 7.43
C VAL A 57 -7.16 -3.66 6.16
N GLU A 58 -6.16 -4.54 6.11
CA GLU A 58 -5.24 -4.62 4.97
C GLU A 58 -5.91 -4.91 3.63
N ASN A 59 -7.07 -5.59 3.63
CA ASN A 59 -7.86 -5.86 2.43
C ASN A 59 -8.74 -4.67 2.00
N GLU A 60 -8.92 -3.68 2.87
CA GLU A 60 -9.71 -2.48 2.61
C GLU A 60 -8.85 -1.36 2.00
N LEU A 61 -7.53 -1.52 2.05
CA LEU A 61 -6.60 -0.55 1.48
C LEU A 61 -6.65 -0.58 -0.05
N PRO A 62 -6.52 0.56 -0.73
CA PRO A 62 -6.52 0.65 -2.19
C PRO A 62 -5.46 -0.26 -2.84
N VAL A 63 -4.33 -0.44 -2.17
CA VAL A 63 -3.28 -1.39 -2.53
C VAL A 63 -2.92 -2.21 -1.29
N PRO A 64 -3.26 -3.50 -1.25
CA PRO A 64 -2.90 -4.36 -0.13
C PRO A 64 -1.38 -4.46 0.05
N PRO A 65 -0.87 -4.47 1.30
CA PRO A 65 0.57 -4.56 1.57
C PRO A 65 1.24 -5.77 0.94
N THR A 66 0.57 -6.91 0.89
CA THR A 66 1.07 -8.12 0.21
C THR A 66 1.33 -7.90 -1.28
N ALA A 67 0.45 -7.13 -1.96
CA ALA A 67 0.61 -6.78 -3.37
C ALA A 67 1.77 -5.79 -3.57
N MET A 68 1.91 -4.82 -2.66
CA MET A 68 3.04 -3.87 -2.68
C MET A 68 4.38 -4.57 -2.52
N ILE A 69 4.51 -5.52 -1.58
CA ILE A 69 5.74 -6.27 -1.37
C ILE A 69 6.05 -7.15 -2.59
N GLN A 70 5.03 -7.80 -3.16
CA GLN A 70 5.21 -8.61 -4.37
C GLN A 70 5.71 -7.76 -5.54
N GLN A 71 5.08 -6.61 -5.78
CA GLN A 71 5.50 -5.69 -6.83
C GLN A 71 6.92 -5.16 -6.58
N TRP A 72 7.23 -4.79 -5.34
CA TRP A 72 8.58 -4.38 -4.96
C TRP A 72 9.62 -5.46 -5.28
N ALA A 73 9.35 -6.72 -4.95
CA ALA A 73 10.28 -7.80 -5.23
C ALA A 73 10.52 -7.98 -6.75
N GLN A 74 9.47 -7.88 -7.56
CA GLN A 74 9.57 -7.99 -9.02
C GLN A 74 10.33 -6.83 -9.66
N ASP A 75 10.13 -5.61 -9.16
CA ASP A 75 10.73 -4.40 -9.73
C ASP A 75 12.17 -4.18 -9.25
N ARG A 76 12.48 -4.65 -8.04
CA ARG A 76 13.76 -4.34 -7.37
C ARG A 76 14.77 -5.46 -7.42
N LEU A 77 14.35 -6.72 -7.44
CA LEU A 77 15.26 -7.86 -7.41
C LEU A 77 15.52 -8.35 -8.84
N LEU A 78 16.71 -8.03 -9.37
CA LEU A 78 17.11 -8.43 -10.72
C LEU A 78 18.00 -9.67 -10.67
N PRO A 79 17.52 -10.85 -11.10
CA PRO A 79 18.36 -12.02 -11.22
C PRO A 79 19.38 -11.81 -12.35
N VAL A 80 20.65 -11.99 -12.05
CA VAL A 80 21.75 -11.85 -13.03
C VAL A 80 22.64 -13.08 -13.12
N GLY A 81 22.38 -14.08 -12.29
CA GLY A 81 23.09 -15.36 -12.31
C GLY A 81 22.61 -16.28 -13.42
N LYS A 82 23.34 -17.38 -13.59
CA LYS A 82 23.02 -18.45 -14.52
C LYS A 82 22.79 -19.74 -13.73
N GLY A 83 21.96 -20.63 -14.28
CA GLY A 83 21.70 -21.94 -13.68
C GLY A 83 20.41 -22.03 -12.87
N GLY A 84 20.27 -23.11 -12.09
CA GLY A 84 19.04 -23.47 -11.35
C GLY A 84 18.88 -22.81 -9.99
N SER A 85 19.84 -21.96 -9.57
CA SER A 85 19.74 -21.25 -8.29
C SER A 85 18.59 -20.26 -8.28
N ARG A 86 17.99 -20.01 -7.08
CA ARG A 86 16.87 -19.11 -6.93
C ARG A 86 16.94 -18.32 -5.64
N ALA A 87 16.40 -17.10 -5.65
CA ALA A 87 16.06 -16.36 -4.46
C ALA A 87 14.56 -16.53 -4.17
N VAL A 88 14.23 -16.84 -2.94
CA VAL A 88 12.84 -16.96 -2.46
C VAL A 88 12.57 -15.81 -1.51
N VAL A 89 11.60 -14.97 -1.87
CA VAL A 89 11.11 -13.86 -1.07
C VAL A 89 9.84 -14.31 -0.38
N THR A 90 9.89 -14.58 0.91
CA THR A 90 8.75 -15.02 1.70
C THR A 90 8.13 -13.84 2.41
N ILE A 91 6.85 -13.57 2.16
CA ILE A 91 6.07 -12.57 2.89
C ILE A 91 5.52 -13.26 4.14
N GLU A 92 6.15 -13.04 5.29
CA GLU A 92 5.79 -13.66 6.56
C GLU A 92 4.69 -12.91 7.29
N ASP A 93 4.67 -11.56 7.16
CA ASP A 93 3.64 -10.70 7.74
C ASP A 93 3.44 -9.46 6.85
N ALA A 94 2.21 -9.03 6.68
CA ALA A 94 1.82 -7.83 5.94
C ALA A 94 0.49 -7.30 6.48
N SER A 95 0.36 -7.31 7.81
CA SER A 95 -0.87 -6.95 8.51
C SER A 95 -1.00 -5.44 8.69
N VAL A 96 -2.24 -4.96 8.65
CA VAL A 96 -2.63 -3.61 9.05
C VAL A 96 -3.82 -3.72 9.98
N VAL A 97 -3.66 -3.19 11.19
CA VAL A 97 -4.66 -3.24 12.25
C VAL A 97 -5.14 -1.84 12.59
N GLU A 98 -6.44 -1.66 12.59
CA GLU A 98 -7.08 -0.44 13.08
C GLU A 98 -7.24 -0.51 14.61
N LYS A 99 -6.79 0.54 15.29
CA LYS A 99 -6.96 0.73 16.72
C LYS A 99 -7.86 1.93 16.98
N SER A 100 -9.01 1.69 17.57
CA SER A 100 -9.93 2.76 17.98
C SER A 100 -9.31 3.52 19.15
N LEU A 101 -9.00 4.78 18.96
CA LEU A 101 -8.55 5.66 20.03
C LEU A 101 -9.76 6.07 20.87
N LYS A 102 -9.81 5.64 22.13
CA LYS A 102 -10.81 6.11 23.09
C LYS A 102 -10.53 7.59 23.40
N GLY A 103 -11.13 8.48 22.62
CA GLY A 103 -11.12 9.91 22.92
C GLY A 103 -11.88 10.21 24.22
N PRO A 104 -11.59 11.32 24.94
CA PRO A 104 -12.37 11.75 26.09
C PRO A 104 -13.83 11.91 25.67
N GLY A 105 -14.73 11.16 26.32
CA GLY A 105 -16.17 11.26 26.09
C GLY A 105 -16.71 12.64 26.49
N GLY A 106 -17.78 13.08 25.82
CA GLY A 106 -18.49 14.31 26.14
C GLY A 106 -18.35 15.41 25.09
N LEU A 107 -18.90 16.58 25.37
CA LEU A 107 -18.94 17.77 24.50
C LEU A 107 -17.57 18.23 23.96
N LYS A 108 -16.47 17.80 24.56
CA LYS A 108 -15.11 18.08 24.08
C LYS A 108 -14.78 17.37 22.75
N LYS A 109 -15.51 16.35 22.37
CA LYS A 109 -15.34 15.61 21.10
C LYS A 109 -15.70 16.46 19.87
N VAL A 110 -16.56 17.46 20.06
CA VAL A 110 -17.07 18.32 18.96
C VAL A 110 -16.10 19.47 18.62
N LEU A 111 -15.20 19.81 19.51
CA LEU A 111 -14.33 20.99 19.38
C LEU A 111 -12.86 20.70 19.06
N LYS A 112 -12.45 19.43 19.04
CA LYS A 112 -11.09 19.03 18.64
C LYS A 112 -11.18 17.90 17.62
N SER A 113 -10.68 18.11 16.43
CA SER A 113 -10.42 17.08 15.43
C SER A 113 -9.23 16.20 15.89
N ASN A 114 -9.42 15.42 16.94
CA ASN A 114 -8.46 14.38 17.28
C ASN A 114 -8.73 13.18 16.35
N PRO A 115 -7.69 12.55 15.79
CA PRO A 115 -7.88 11.30 15.05
C PRO A 115 -8.59 10.31 15.99
N SER A 116 -9.65 9.70 15.49
CA SER A 116 -10.42 8.68 16.22
C SER A 116 -9.88 7.28 16.02
N GLU A 117 -8.95 7.13 15.09
CA GLU A 117 -8.42 5.85 14.62
C GLU A 117 -6.89 5.95 14.50
N GLU A 118 -6.21 4.88 14.82
CA GLU A 118 -4.78 4.66 14.62
C GLU A 118 -4.60 3.38 13.83
N TYR A 119 -3.73 3.41 12.83
CA TYR A 119 -3.40 2.24 12.03
C TYR A 119 -1.99 1.75 12.37
N GLU A 120 -1.88 0.50 12.78
CA GLU A 120 -0.59 -0.16 12.98
C GLU A 120 -0.32 -1.11 11.83
N ALA A 121 0.72 -0.82 11.04
CA ALA A 121 1.17 -1.69 9.95
C ALA A 121 2.40 -2.49 10.39
N LYS A 122 2.38 -3.80 10.12
CA LYS A 122 3.51 -4.69 10.35
C LYS A 122 3.86 -5.42 9.06
N MET A 123 5.13 -5.36 8.69
CA MET A 123 5.66 -6.05 7.51
C MET A 123 6.89 -6.86 7.89
N SER A 124 6.89 -8.15 7.52
CA SER A 124 8.02 -9.04 7.67
C SER A 124 8.27 -9.78 6.36
N VAL A 125 9.46 -9.64 5.84
CA VAL A 125 9.88 -10.26 4.58
C VAL A 125 11.20 -10.96 4.80
N LYS A 126 11.27 -12.22 4.42
CA LYS A 126 12.48 -13.05 4.47
C LYS A 126 12.96 -13.31 3.05
N ILE A 127 14.25 -13.17 2.78
CA ILE A 127 14.87 -13.52 1.50
C ILE A 127 15.88 -14.62 1.73
N GLU A 128 15.72 -15.73 1.03
CA GLU A 128 16.64 -16.89 1.09
C GLU A 128 17.15 -17.22 -0.31
N ILE A 129 18.40 -17.61 -0.38
CA ILE A 129 19.02 -18.04 -1.62
C ILE A 129 19.23 -19.55 -1.56
N PHE A 130 18.77 -20.25 -2.60
CA PHE A 130 18.93 -21.68 -2.75
C PHE A 130 19.81 -21.97 -3.98
N ASP A 131 20.64 -23.01 -3.87
CA ASP A 131 21.39 -23.55 -5.01
C ASP A 131 20.45 -24.36 -5.94
N GLU A 132 21.01 -24.91 -7.01
CA GLU A 132 20.26 -25.74 -7.97
C GLU A 132 19.76 -27.06 -7.39
N PHE A 133 20.35 -27.52 -6.28
CA PHE A 133 19.96 -28.73 -5.56
C PHE A 133 18.92 -28.45 -4.46
N GLY A 134 18.59 -27.19 -4.21
CA GLY A 134 17.62 -26.79 -3.19
C GLY A 134 18.21 -26.59 -1.79
N ASN A 135 19.54 -26.58 -1.64
CA ASN A 135 20.16 -26.26 -0.37
C ASN A 135 20.20 -24.75 -0.17
N ALA A 136 19.86 -24.30 1.05
CA ALA A 136 19.98 -22.89 1.41
C ALA A 136 21.46 -22.51 1.46
N LYS A 137 21.81 -21.43 0.74
CA LYS A 137 23.13 -20.79 0.88
C LYS A 137 23.03 -19.83 2.06
N GLY A 138 23.80 -20.11 3.11
CA GLY A 138 23.95 -19.18 4.23
C GLY A 138 24.54 -17.85 3.77
N PHE A 139 24.19 -16.77 4.47
CA PHE A 139 24.84 -15.48 4.36
C PHE A 139 26.11 -15.47 5.17
#